data_2f0afa2b8004427bc47c5a10dd2c4eb5
#
_entry.id   2f0afa2b8004427bc47c5a10dd2c4eb5
#
_cell.length_a   1.000
_cell.length_b   1.000
_cell.length_c   1.000
_cell.angle_alpha   90.00
_cell.angle_beta   90.00
_cell.angle_gamma   90.00
#
_symmetry.space_group_name_H-M   'P 1'
#
loop_
_entity.id
_entity.type
_entity.pdbx_description
1 polymer ?
#
loop_
_entity_poly.entity_id
_entity_poly.type
_entity_poly.pdbx_seq_one_letter_code
_entity_poly.pdbx_strand_id
1 'polypeptide(L)' 'MAYPLVKIETIGKIGADRLAAAGVRTTTDLLEAAARPKGRAALAARTGIGEERLLDWANRADLMRIGGLGAD' A
#
# COMPACT_ATOMS: atom_id res chain seq x y z
N MET A 1 13.03 -3.28 -4.76
CA MET A 1 12.22 -3.72 -5.90
C MET A 1 10.76 -3.56 -5.58
N ALA A 2 9.97 -3.05 -6.52
CA ALA A 2 8.54 -2.83 -6.32
C ALA A 2 7.75 -4.07 -6.73
N TYR A 3 6.70 -4.38 -5.98
CA TYR A 3 5.80 -5.48 -6.29
C TYR A 3 4.40 -4.94 -6.56
N PRO A 4 3.59 -5.63 -7.36
CA PRO A 4 2.18 -5.28 -7.50
C PRO A 4 1.49 -5.36 -6.14
N LEU A 5 0.53 -4.49 -5.89
CA LEU A 5 -0.18 -4.45 -4.61
C LEU A 5 -0.92 -5.74 -4.29
N VAL A 6 -1.36 -6.47 -5.30
CA VAL A 6 -2.05 -7.76 -5.11
C VAL A 6 -1.19 -8.80 -4.40
N LYS A 7 0.13 -8.60 -4.36
CA LYS A 7 1.03 -9.48 -3.60
C LYS A 7 0.81 -9.35 -2.09
N ILE A 8 0.21 -8.28 -1.65
CA ILE A 8 -0.18 -8.13 -0.24
C ILE A 8 -1.58 -8.73 -0.11
N GLU A 9 -1.67 -9.91 0.46
CA GLU A 9 -2.91 -10.70 0.53
C GLU A 9 -4.11 -9.92 1.03
N THR A 10 -3.92 -9.12 2.05
CA THR A 10 -5.04 -8.42 2.68
C THR A 10 -5.60 -7.27 1.87
N ILE A 11 -4.88 -6.81 0.85
CA ILE A 11 -5.37 -5.74 0.00
C ILE A 11 -6.50 -6.22 -0.91
N GLY A 12 -6.31 -7.36 -1.54
CA GLY A 12 -7.26 -7.90 -2.47
C GLY A 12 -7.41 -7.06 -3.73
N LYS A 13 -8.23 -7.54 -4.65
CA LYS A 13 -8.42 -6.86 -5.94
C LYS A 13 -9.12 -5.51 -5.79
N ILE A 14 -10.13 -5.43 -4.94
CA ILE A 14 -10.89 -4.19 -4.76
C ILE A 14 -10.00 -3.11 -4.17
N GLY A 15 -9.22 -3.45 -3.14
CA GLY A 15 -8.28 -2.51 -2.54
C GLY A 15 -7.22 -2.06 -3.52
N ALA A 16 -6.67 -2.99 -4.30
CA ALA A 16 -5.67 -2.67 -5.31
C ALA A 16 -6.25 -1.75 -6.40
N ASP A 17 -7.49 -1.98 -6.82
CA ASP A 17 -8.15 -1.15 -7.82
C ASP A 17 -8.37 0.27 -7.30
N ARG A 18 -8.79 0.41 -6.05
CA ARG A 18 -9.00 1.72 -5.44
C ARG A 18 -7.69 2.49 -5.32
N LEU A 19 -6.63 1.81 -4.92
CA LEU A 19 -5.32 2.42 -4.82
C LEU A 19 -4.78 2.82 -6.19
N ALA A 20 -4.97 1.98 -7.19
CA ALA A 20 -4.55 2.28 -8.56
C ALA A 20 -5.25 3.53 -9.09
N ALA A 21 -6.54 3.70 -8.78
CA ALA A 21 -7.29 4.89 -9.16
C ALA A 21 -6.72 6.15 -8.53
N ALA A 22 -6.06 6.03 -7.39
CA ALA A 22 -5.40 7.14 -6.71
C ALA A 22 -3.91 7.28 -7.10
N GLY A 23 -3.45 6.52 -8.09
CA GLY A 23 -2.07 6.58 -8.55
C GLY A 23 -1.11 5.67 -7.81
N VAL A 24 -1.61 4.80 -6.94
CA VAL A 24 -0.79 3.88 -6.15
C VAL A 24 -0.93 2.48 -6.72
N ARG A 25 0.08 2.02 -7.42
CA ARG A 25 0.03 0.74 -8.15
C ARG A 25 0.97 -0.32 -7.63
N THR A 26 2.01 0.08 -6.93
CA THR A 26 3.03 -0.84 -6.44
C THR A 26 3.27 -0.64 -4.96
N THR A 27 4.02 -1.57 -4.35
CA THR A 27 4.39 -1.46 -2.94
C THR A 27 5.24 -0.22 -2.68
N THR A 28 6.08 0.17 -3.62
CA THR A 28 6.88 1.39 -3.50
C THR A 28 5.99 2.62 -3.49
N ASP A 29 5.01 2.68 -4.39
CA ASP A 29 4.06 3.77 -4.44
C ASP A 29 3.28 3.88 -3.12
N LEU A 30 2.87 2.74 -2.59
CA LEU A 30 2.13 2.70 -1.33
C LEU A 30 2.98 3.21 -0.17
N LEU A 31 4.24 2.79 -0.10
CA LEU A 31 5.15 3.27 0.93
C LEU A 31 5.33 4.79 0.86
N GLU A 32 5.55 5.32 -0.33
CA GLU A 32 5.72 6.76 -0.50
C GLU A 32 4.46 7.54 -0.11
N ALA A 33 3.30 7.02 -0.47
CA ALA A 33 2.04 7.71 -0.20
C ALA A 33 1.58 7.57 1.25
N ALA A 34 1.80 6.42 1.87
CA ALA A 34 1.22 6.11 3.17
C ALA A 34 2.20 6.12 4.34
N ALA A 35 3.49 6.33 4.09
CA ALA A 35 4.49 6.34 5.15
C ALA A 35 4.32 7.52 6.11
N ARG A 36 3.85 8.64 5.60
CA ARG A 36 3.65 9.85 6.41
C ARG A 36 2.18 10.00 6.77
N PRO A 37 1.88 10.48 7.99
CA PRO A 37 0.48 10.66 8.41
C PRO A 37 -0.35 11.52 7.46
N LYS A 38 0.21 12.61 6.95
CA LYS A 38 -0.50 13.49 6.02
C LYS A 38 -0.81 12.79 4.70
N GLY A 39 0.15 12.07 4.16
CA GLY A 39 -0.03 11.31 2.92
C GLY A 39 -1.05 10.21 3.10
N ARG A 40 -0.99 9.52 4.24
CA ARG A 40 -1.93 8.45 4.57
C ARG A 40 -3.36 8.99 4.69
N ALA A 41 -3.54 10.13 5.35
CA ALA A 41 -4.85 10.74 5.48
C ALA A 41 -5.42 11.16 4.12
N ALA A 42 -4.58 11.75 3.28
CA ALA A 42 -4.99 12.14 1.92
C ALA A 42 -5.37 10.93 1.09
N LEU A 43 -4.60 9.85 1.19
CA LEU A 43 -4.88 8.62 0.46
C LEU A 43 -6.16 7.97 0.95
N ALA A 44 -6.40 7.98 2.26
CA ALA A 44 -7.64 7.48 2.84
C ALA A 44 -8.85 8.23 2.30
N ALA A 45 -8.75 9.56 2.21
CA ALA A 45 -9.82 10.39 1.68
C ALA A 45 -10.11 10.09 0.21
N ARG A 46 -9.07 9.80 -0.58
CA ARG A 46 -9.22 9.52 -2.01
C ARG A 46 -9.78 8.13 -2.28
N THR A 47 -9.37 7.16 -1.48
CA THR A 47 -9.70 5.76 -1.75
C THR A 47 -10.90 5.27 -0.96
N GLY A 48 -11.26 5.95 0.13
CA GLY A 48 -12.27 5.46 1.04
C GLY A 48 -11.78 4.32 1.92
N ILE A 49 -10.48 4.07 1.92
CA ILE A 49 -9.85 3.02 2.74
C ILE A 49 -9.40 3.66 4.05
N GLY A 50 -9.65 2.99 5.17
CA GLY A 50 -9.28 3.52 6.47
C GLY A 50 -7.77 3.68 6.64
N GLU A 51 -7.34 4.71 7.37
CA GLU A 51 -5.92 4.97 7.60
C GLU A 51 -5.21 3.80 8.26
N GLU A 52 -5.91 3.09 9.16
CA GLU A 52 -5.33 1.94 9.85
C GLU A 52 -4.97 0.82 8.87
N ARG A 53 -5.82 0.59 7.89
CA ARG A 53 -5.54 -0.40 6.86
C ARG A 53 -4.38 0.03 5.99
N LEU A 54 -4.35 1.31 5.63
CA LEU A 54 -3.26 1.85 4.82
C LEU A 54 -1.93 1.72 5.55
N LEU A 55 -1.92 1.99 6.85
CA LEU A 55 -0.73 1.85 7.66
C LEU A 55 -0.27 0.39 7.71
N ASP A 56 -1.20 -0.54 7.92
CA ASP A 56 -0.89 -1.97 7.95
C ASP A 56 -0.28 -2.42 6.62
N TRP A 57 -0.90 -2.00 5.52
CA TRP A 57 -0.40 -2.36 4.19
C TRP A 57 0.96 -1.73 3.90
N ALA A 58 1.17 -0.49 4.35
CA ALA A 58 2.47 0.16 4.20
C ALA A 58 3.55 -0.60 4.98
N ASN A 59 3.22 -1.07 6.18
CA ASN A 59 4.16 -1.88 6.98
C ASN A 59 4.50 -3.19 6.27
N ARG A 60 3.51 -3.83 5.66
CA ARG A 60 3.74 -5.06 4.90
C ARG A 60 4.60 -4.80 3.67
N ALA A 61 4.34 -3.70 2.98
CA ALA A 61 5.14 -3.30 1.83
C ALA A 61 6.59 -3.02 2.23
N ASP A 62 6.79 -2.42 3.41
CA ASP A 62 8.13 -2.16 3.92
C ASP A 62 8.88 -3.46 4.19
N LEU A 63 8.21 -4.44 4.75
CA LEU A 63 8.81 -5.76 4.98
C LEU A 63 9.20 -6.42 3.67
N MET A 64 8.36 -6.31 2.64
CA MET A 64 8.66 -6.88 1.33
C MET A 64 9.86 -6.19 0.68
N ARG A 65 10.06 -4.91 0.95
CA ARG A 65 11.18 -4.15 0.44
C ARG A 65 12.51 -4.59 1.05
N ILE A 66 12.46 -5.11 2.26
CA ILE A 66 13.65 -5.55 2.98
C ILE A 66 14.00 -6.98 2.58
N GLY A 67 14.73 -7.09 1.48
CA GLY A 67 15.45 -8.31 1.18
C GLY A 67 14.70 -9.64 1.18
N GLY A 68 13.56 -9.72 0.53
CA GLY A 68 12.93 -11.01 0.33
C GLY A 68 12.25 -11.64 1.53
N LEU A 69 12.15 -10.93 2.63
CA LEU A 69 11.51 -11.47 3.83
C LEU A 69 10.07 -11.89 3.61
N GLY A 70 9.38 -11.18 2.77
CA GLY A 70 7.99 -11.50 2.48
C GLY A 70 7.74 -11.94 1.06
N ALA A 71 8.76 -11.94 0.22
CA ALA A 71 8.57 -12.11 -1.23
C ALA A 71 9.15 -13.40 -1.79
N ASP A 72 9.79 -14.17 -0.98
CA ASP A 72 10.39 -15.43 -1.46
C ASP A 72 9.37 -16.50 -1.73
#